data_7678ce2c8732d4950b5a489dd3bf9960
#
_entry.id   7678ce2c8732d4950b5a489dd3bf9960
#
_cell.length_a   1.000
_cell.length_b   1.000
_cell.length_c   1.000
_cell.angle_alpha   90.00
_cell.angle_beta   90.00
_cell.angle_gamma   90.00
#
_symmetry.space_group_name_H-M   'P 1'
#
loop_
_entity.id
_entity.type
_entity.pdbx_description
1 polymer ?
#
loop_
_entity_poly.entity_id
_entity_poly.type
_entity_poly.pdbx_seq_one_letter_code
_entity_poly.pdbx_strand_id
1 'polypeptide(L)'
;MFNPGMANMQGMMKKVQKMQQDMLKMQEELKNRTVEATAGGGAVTVVVTGRKTVEKVTIAPGAVDPEDVEMLEDLVTTAINEAMRKVDEMTEKEMGKITGGMKLPGMF
;
A
#
# COMPACT_ATOMS: atom_id res chain seq x y z
N MET A 1 19.98 -33.16 -29.63
CA MET A 1 20.18 -31.92 -30.41
C MET A 1 19.73 -30.72 -29.54
N PHE A 2 20.60 -29.77 -29.37
CA PHE A 2 20.31 -28.56 -28.60
C PHE A 2 19.35 -27.65 -29.37
N ASN A 3 18.26 -27.22 -28.72
CA ASN A 3 17.29 -26.29 -29.28
C ASN A 3 17.31 -24.98 -28.51
N PRO A 4 17.88 -23.89 -29.07
CA PRO A 4 17.99 -22.61 -28.39
C PRO A 4 16.62 -22.02 -27.98
N GLY A 5 15.57 -22.26 -28.75
CA GLY A 5 14.22 -21.79 -28.43
C GLY A 5 13.66 -22.43 -27.18
N MET A 6 13.90 -23.72 -26.98
CA MET A 6 13.46 -24.42 -25.76
C MET A 6 14.21 -23.93 -24.52
N ALA A 7 15.53 -23.71 -24.66
CA ALA A 7 16.33 -23.18 -23.55
C ALA A 7 15.85 -21.80 -23.10
N ASN A 8 15.52 -20.93 -24.08
CA ASN A 8 14.99 -19.60 -23.79
C ASN A 8 13.61 -19.67 -23.13
N MET A 9 12.75 -20.58 -23.56
CA MET A 9 11.44 -20.77 -22.95
C MET A 9 11.55 -21.21 -21.50
N GLN A 10 12.44 -22.15 -21.21
CA GLN A 10 12.67 -22.60 -19.83
C GLN A 10 13.19 -21.48 -18.95
N GLY A 11 14.11 -20.66 -19.47
CA GLY A 11 14.63 -19.51 -18.75
C GLY A 11 13.55 -18.47 -18.45
N MET A 12 12.68 -18.23 -19.43
CA MET A 12 11.55 -17.31 -19.24
C MET A 12 10.55 -17.83 -18.22
N MET A 13 10.24 -19.13 -18.25
CA MET A 13 9.35 -19.75 -17.29
C MET A 13 9.89 -19.65 -15.86
N LYS A 14 11.19 -19.86 -15.68
CA LYS A 14 11.83 -19.71 -14.37
C LYS A 14 11.75 -18.28 -13.88
N LYS A 15 11.95 -17.30 -14.76
CA LYS A 15 11.82 -15.87 -14.40
C LYS A 15 10.40 -15.53 -13.98
N VAL A 16 9.41 -16.03 -14.71
CA VAL A 16 8.01 -15.80 -14.39
C VAL A 16 7.66 -16.43 -13.04
N GLN A 17 8.08 -17.66 -12.78
CA GLN A 17 7.85 -18.33 -11.50
C GLN A 17 8.48 -17.57 -10.36
N LYS A 18 9.72 -17.11 -10.51
CA LYS A 18 10.40 -16.32 -9.50
C LYS A 18 9.68 -15.00 -9.26
N MET A 19 9.25 -14.33 -10.33
CA MET A 19 8.49 -13.09 -10.21
C MET A 19 7.21 -13.31 -9.43
N GLN A 20 6.46 -14.38 -9.69
CA GLN A 20 5.25 -14.71 -8.95
C GLN A 20 5.53 -14.95 -7.48
N GLN A 21 6.60 -15.68 -7.16
CA GLN A 21 6.99 -15.92 -5.78
C GLN A 21 7.36 -14.63 -5.07
N ASP A 22 8.13 -13.77 -5.75
CA ASP A 22 8.54 -12.48 -5.20
C ASP A 22 7.32 -11.58 -4.96
N MET A 23 6.34 -11.60 -5.87
CA MET A 23 5.11 -10.83 -5.72
C MET A 23 4.29 -11.31 -4.54
N LEU A 24 4.12 -12.63 -4.38
CA LEU A 24 3.38 -13.19 -3.24
C LEU A 24 4.07 -12.85 -1.93
N LYS A 25 5.39 -12.97 -1.87
CA LYS A 25 6.17 -12.63 -0.70
C LYS A 25 6.04 -11.15 -0.37
N MET A 26 6.13 -10.29 -1.38
CA MET A 26 5.97 -8.85 -1.20
C MET A 26 4.57 -8.49 -0.72
N GLN A 27 3.53 -9.13 -1.26
CA GLN A 27 2.16 -8.92 -0.80
C GLN A 27 2.01 -9.24 0.68
N GLU A 28 2.61 -10.34 1.14
CA GLU A 28 2.58 -10.69 2.55
C GLU A 28 3.32 -9.68 3.42
N GLU A 29 4.48 -9.22 2.97
CA GLU A 29 5.23 -8.19 3.69
C GLU A 29 4.45 -6.86 3.75
N LEU A 30 3.83 -6.46 2.64
CA LEU A 30 3.07 -5.21 2.56
C LEU A 30 1.86 -5.21 3.48
N LYS A 31 1.22 -6.37 3.66
CA LYS A 31 0.07 -6.49 4.57
C LYS A 31 0.42 -6.10 6.00
N ASN A 32 1.67 -6.29 6.38
CA ASN A 32 2.14 -6.03 7.74
C ASN A 32 2.82 -4.67 7.88
N ARG A 33 3.07 -3.95 6.78
CA ARG A 33 3.59 -2.59 6.84
C ARG A 33 2.48 -1.63 7.22
N THR A 34 2.89 -0.52 7.81
CA THR A 34 1.95 0.54 8.18
C THR A 34 2.34 1.84 7.49
N VAL A 35 1.33 2.65 7.24
CA VAL A 35 1.50 4.03 6.80
C VAL A 35 0.81 4.95 7.78
N GLU A 36 1.29 6.18 7.88
CA GLU A 36 0.73 7.18 8.76
C GLU A 36 0.32 8.40 7.94
N ALA A 37 -0.82 8.96 8.25
CA ALA A 37 -1.29 10.20 7.64
C ALA A 37 -1.86 11.12 8.70
N THR A 38 -1.77 12.41 8.46
CA THR A 38 -2.28 13.42 9.37
C THR A 38 -3.21 14.37 8.64
N ALA A 39 -4.07 15.05 9.41
CA ALA A 39 -4.91 16.11 8.91
C ALA A 39 -4.96 17.25 9.96
N GLY A 40 -5.22 18.47 9.50
CA GLY A 40 -5.32 19.63 10.35
C GLY A 40 -4.04 19.98 11.08
N GLY A 41 -2.89 19.84 10.40
CA GLY A 41 -1.60 20.17 11.01
C GLY A 41 -1.20 19.25 12.15
N GLY A 42 -1.63 18.00 12.12
CA GLY A 42 -1.34 17.01 13.16
C GLY A 42 -2.44 16.88 14.21
N ALA A 43 -3.58 17.53 13.99
CA ALA A 43 -4.73 17.42 14.89
C ALA A 43 -5.26 15.99 14.95
N VAL A 44 -5.24 15.29 13.81
CA VAL A 44 -5.62 13.89 13.72
C VAL A 44 -4.51 13.13 13.00
N THR A 45 -4.12 12.00 13.56
CA THR A 45 -3.14 11.09 12.97
C THR A 45 -3.76 9.71 12.87
N VAL A 46 -3.64 9.09 11.68
CA VAL A 46 -4.19 7.76 11.42
C VAL A 46 -3.08 6.84 10.96
N VAL A 47 -3.03 5.64 11.53
CA VAL A 47 -2.12 4.58 11.12
C VAL A 47 -2.95 3.47 10.47
N VAL A 48 -2.57 3.09 9.25
CA VAL A 48 -3.28 2.08 8.45
C VAL A 48 -2.28 1.02 8.01
N THR A 49 -2.72 -0.23 8.03
CA THR A 49 -1.91 -1.35 7.53
C THR A 49 -2.02 -1.48 6.03
N GLY A 50 -1.10 -2.26 5.44
CA GLY A 50 -1.17 -2.58 4.00
C GLY A 50 -2.41 -3.36 3.59
N ARG A 51 -3.15 -3.89 4.56
CA ARG A 51 -4.45 -4.53 4.33
C ARG A 51 -5.60 -3.53 4.27
N LYS A 52 -5.28 -2.24 4.38
CA LYS A 52 -6.26 -1.15 4.46
C LYS A 52 -7.13 -1.26 5.70
N THR A 53 -6.51 -1.68 6.79
CA THR A 53 -7.16 -1.72 8.11
C THR A 53 -6.65 -0.55 8.93
N VAL A 54 -7.55 0.23 9.50
CA VAL A 54 -7.18 1.31 10.42
C VAL A 54 -6.70 0.67 11.72
N GLU A 55 -5.43 0.87 12.02
CA GLU A 55 -4.83 0.30 13.23
C GLU A 55 -4.98 1.23 14.41
N LYS A 56 -4.83 2.54 14.17
CA LYS A 56 -4.88 3.53 15.26
C LYS A 56 -5.35 4.87 14.72
N VAL A 57 -6.16 5.56 15.52
CA VAL A 57 -6.53 6.96 15.30
C VAL A 57 -6.12 7.73 16.56
N THR A 58 -5.30 8.75 16.36
CA THR A 58 -4.88 9.62 17.47
C THR A 58 -5.42 11.02 17.21
N ILE A 59 -6.12 11.56 18.19
CA ILE A 59 -6.72 12.90 18.11
C ILE A 59 -6.07 13.77 19.18
N ALA A 60 -5.51 14.90 18.78
CA ALA A 60 -4.96 15.86 19.72
C ALA A 60 -6.11 16.44 20.56
N PRO A 61 -5.98 16.48 21.90
CA PRO A 61 -7.08 16.95 22.75
C PRO A 61 -7.55 18.36 22.40
N GLY A 62 -6.64 19.23 21.96
CA GLY A 62 -6.98 20.59 21.54
C GLY A 62 -7.81 20.68 20.27
N ALA A 63 -7.91 19.58 19.49
CA ALA A 63 -8.72 19.53 18.29
C ALA A 63 -10.19 19.17 18.59
N VAL A 64 -10.49 18.76 19.79
CA VAL A 64 -11.85 18.35 20.18
C VAL A 64 -12.61 19.57 20.68
N ASP A 65 -13.54 20.05 19.84
CA ASP A 65 -14.42 21.15 20.17
C ASP A 65 -15.86 20.64 20.15
N PRO A 66 -16.53 20.54 21.32
CA PRO A 66 -17.90 20.02 21.35
C PRO A 66 -18.89 20.87 20.55
N GLU A 67 -18.54 22.12 20.24
CA GLU A 67 -19.41 23.01 19.47
C GLU A 67 -19.14 22.90 17.95
N ASP A 68 -18.08 22.18 17.56
CA ASP A 68 -17.73 21.99 16.15
C ASP A 68 -17.26 20.55 15.90
N VAL A 69 -18.14 19.61 16.16
CA VAL A 69 -17.86 18.18 15.98
C VAL A 69 -17.68 17.85 14.50
N GLU A 70 -18.38 18.56 13.63
CA GLU A 70 -18.27 18.34 12.17
C GLU A 70 -16.86 18.55 11.66
N MET A 71 -16.16 19.56 12.17
CA MET A 71 -14.76 19.78 11.80
C MET A 71 -13.90 18.57 12.15
N LEU A 72 -14.09 18.01 13.34
CA LEU A 72 -13.35 16.81 13.75
C LEU A 72 -13.66 15.60 12.86
N GLU A 73 -14.94 15.41 12.54
CA GLU A 73 -15.37 14.34 11.62
C GLU A 73 -14.68 14.47 10.27
N ASP A 74 -14.60 15.68 9.73
CA ASP A 74 -13.94 15.95 8.46
C ASP A 74 -12.44 15.68 8.54
N LEU A 75 -11.79 16.06 9.63
CA LEU A 75 -10.36 15.80 9.82
C LEU A 75 -10.06 14.30 9.90
N VAL A 76 -10.88 13.55 10.61
CA VAL A 76 -10.74 12.09 10.71
C VAL A 76 -10.91 11.45 9.32
N THR A 77 -11.96 11.85 8.61
CA THR A 77 -12.23 11.35 7.25
C THR A 77 -11.06 11.65 6.31
N THR A 78 -10.57 12.87 6.34
CA THR A 78 -9.43 13.29 5.50
C THR A 78 -8.19 12.48 5.81
N ALA A 79 -7.87 12.29 7.09
CA ALA A 79 -6.69 11.54 7.50
C ALA A 79 -6.78 10.07 7.08
N ILE A 80 -7.96 9.46 7.23
CA ILE A 80 -8.17 8.06 6.82
C ILE A 80 -8.01 7.92 5.30
N ASN A 81 -8.64 8.79 4.54
CA ASN A 81 -8.55 8.74 3.08
C ASN A 81 -7.13 8.95 2.58
N GLU A 82 -6.39 9.86 3.20
CA GLU A 82 -4.99 10.09 2.88
C GLU A 82 -4.13 8.86 3.21
N ALA A 83 -4.38 8.22 4.35
CA ALA A 83 -3.67 7.01 4.73
C ALA A 83 -3.93 5.87 3.73
N MET A 84 -5.19 5.71 3.29
CA MET A 84 -5.54 4.71 2.29
C MET A 84 -4.84 4.97 0.95
N ARG A 85 -4.77 6.23 0.54
CA ARG A 85 -4.04 6.63 -0.66
C ARG A 85 -2.56 6.27 -0.56
N LYS A 86 -1.95 6.50 0.60
CA LYS A 86 -0.55 6.14 0.85
C LYS A 86 -0.32 4.63 0.79
N VAL A 87 -1.28 3.83 1.26
CA VAL A 87 -1.20 2.37 1.14
C VAL A 87 -1.18 1.98 -0.34
N ASP A 88 -2.06 2.55 -1.14
CA ASP A 88 -2.10 2.25 -2.57
C ASP A 88 -0.80 2.65 -3.27
N GLU A 89 -0.26 3.81 -2.95
CA GLU A 89 1.03 4.25 -3.50
C GLU A 89 2.18 3.33 -3.09
N MET A 90 2.22 2.93 -1.83
CA MET A 90 3.24 2.02 -1.31
C MET A 90 3.17 0.68 -2.05
N THR A 91 1.98 0.13 -2.18
CA THR A 91 1.76 -1.15 -2.86
C THR A 91 2.19 -1.06 -4.32
N GLU A 92 1.75 -0.04 -5.03
CA GLU A 92 2.09 0.17 -6.43
C GLU A 92 3.61 0.30 -6.62
N LYS A 93 4.25 1.08 -5.77
CA LYS A 93 5.70 1.30 -5.83
C LYS A 93 6.48 0.01 -5.59
N GLU A 94 6.12 -0.74 -4.56
CA GLU A 94 6.83 -1.97 -4.21
C GLU A 94 6.59 -3.08 -5.24
N MET A 95 5.36 -3.21 -5.74
CA MET A 95 5.06 -4.19 -6.79
C MET A 95 5.71 -3.80 -8.12
N GLY A 96 5.81 -2.51 -8.39
CA GLY A 96 6.49 -2.01 -9.59
C GLY A 96 7.97 -2.36 -9.64
N LYS A 97 8.63 -2.46 -8.50
CA LYS A 97 10.03 -2.89 -8.41
C LYS A 97 10.21 -4.33 -8.88
N ILE A 98 9.24 -5.20 -8.58
CA ILE A 98 9.28 -6.61 -8.95
C ILE A 98 9.03 -6.78 -10.45
N THR A 99 8.09 -6.01 -10.99
CA THR A 99 7.70 -6.11 -12.41
C THR A 99 8.59 -5.30 -13.33
N GLY A 100 9.60 -4.59 -12.79
CA GLY A 100 10.48 -3.73 -13.58
C GLY A 100 9.77 -2.53 -14.17
N GLY A 101 8.71 -2.05 -13.52
CA GLY A 101 7.91 -0.91 -13.99
C GLY A 101 6.79 -1.28 -14.95
N MET A 102 6.64 -2.54 -15.28
CA MET A 102 5.52 -3.00 -16.13
C MET A 102 4.25 -3.10 -15.30
N LYS A 103 3.17 -2.52 -15.82
CA LYS A 103 1.84 -2.71 -15.22
C LYS A 103 1.25 -4.01 -15.76
N LEU A 104 0.89 -4.89 -14.85
CA LEU A 104 0.22 -6.13 -15.21
C LEU A 104 -1.29 -5.94 -15.06
N PRO A 105 -2.08 -6.35 -16.09
CA PRO A 105 -3.54 -6.21 -16.02
C PRO A 105 -4.11 -6.92 -14.78
N GLY A 106 -5.02 -6.23 -14.08
CA GLY A 106 -5.71 -6.80 -12.93
C GLY A 106 -4.95 -6.74 -11.61
N MET A 107 -3.74 -6.19 -11.57
CA MET A 107 -2.95 -6.11 -10.33
C MET A 107 -3.07 -4.78 -9.61
N PHE A 108 -3.43 -3.73 -10.29
CA PHE A 108 -3.54 -2.39 -9.72
C PHE A 108 -4.87 -1.74 -10.06
#